data_526ee51a5877c7358cbe38658783e250
#
_entry.id   526ee51a5877c7358cbe38658783e250
#
_cell.length_a   1.000
_cell.length_b   1.000
_cell.length_c   1.000
_cell.angle_alpha   90.00
_cell.angle_beta   90.00
_cell.angle_gamma   90.00
#
_symmetry.space_group_name_H-M   'P 1'
#
loop_
_entity.id
_entity.type
_entity.pdbx_description
1 polymer ?
#
loop_
_entity_poly.entity_id
_entity_poly.type
_entity_poly.pdbx_seq_one_letter_code
_entity_poly.pdbx_strand_id
1 'polypeptide(L)'
;WACAEDARRPKKLIATGWDHVDAARLRENLAEMESRPFDGVVVAVSGRTPEGKGVSLGWAFQKGAWERAWFQESVDILKQCRSNRLTDNFVLLNANPGNVDWFDDDGWADIIDHCRIAAWVAKQGGMKGILFDPEPYAQPHAAFQYAAQPERDKHTFAEYHAQARLRGRQ
;
A
#
# COMPACT_ATOMS: atom_id res chain seq x y z
N TRP A 1 19.58 -34.13 23.36
CA TRP A 1 19.51 -32.88 22.64
C TRP A 1 18.89 -33.19 21.28
N ALA A 2 17.55 -33.11 21.21
CA ALA A 2 16.83 -33.14 19.93
C ALA A 2 17.06 -31.79 19.25
N CYS A 3 17.78 -31.78 18.11
CA CYS A 3 17.73 -30.66 17.20
C CYS A 3 16.29 -30.50 16.75
N ALA A 4 15.65 -29.40 17.15
CA ALA A 4 14.42 -28.95 16.49
C ALA A 4 14.80 -28.73 15.02
N GLU A 5 14.26 -29.56 14.11
CA GLU A 5 14.28 -29.26 12.68
C GLU A 5 13.62 -27.91 12.50
N ASP A 6 14.43 -26.91 12.15
CA ASP A 6 13.96 -25.62 11.72
C ASP A 6 13.16 -25.85 10.43
N ALA A 7 11.85 -26.05 10.59
CA ALA A 7 10.93 -26.22 9.48
C ALA A 7 10.92 -24.89 8.68
N ARG A 8 11.91 -24.71 7.81
CA ARG A 8 12.01 -23.56 6.90
C ARG A 8 10.68 -23.44 6.18
N ARG A 9 9.93 -22.41 6.53
CA ARG A 9 8.70 -22.12 5.79
C ARG A 9 9.04 -22.05 4.30
N PRO A 10 8.27 -22.71 3.44
CA PRO A 10 8.54 -22.70 2.00
C PRO A 10 8.57 -21.25 1.52
N LYS A 11 9.54 -20.92 0.67
CA LYS A 11 9.63 -19.60 0.03
C LYS A 11 8.40 -19.42 -0.85
N LYS A 12 7.88 -18.20 -0.87
CA LYS A 12 6.75 -17.79 -1.70
C LYS A 12 7.22 -16.89 -2.83
N LEU A 13 6.69 -17.11 -4.02
CA LEU A 13 6.93 -16.26 -5.18
C LEU A 13 5.73 -15.34 -5.37
N ILE A 14 5.94 -14.05 -5.18
CA ILE A 14 4.91 -13.02 -5.34
C ILE A 14 5.21 -12.21 -6.60
N ALA A 15 4.29 -12.23 -7.55
CA ALA A 15 4.39 -11.42 -8.75
C ALA A 15 4.20 -9.94 -8.39
N THR A 16 5.19 -9.13 -8.70
CA THR A 16 5.15 -7.68 -8.57
C THR A 16 5.99 -7.05 -9.67
N GLY A 17 5.86 -5.77 -9.92
CA GLY A 17 6.65 -5.08 -10.95
C GLY A 17 6.02 -3.74 -11.33
N TRP A 18 6.42 -3.22 -12.48
CA TRP A 18 6.02 -1.90 -12.95
C TRP A 18 4.59 -1.85 -13.50
N ASP A 19 4.09 -2.97 -14.02
CA ASP A 19 2.71 -3.12 -14.51
C ASP A 19 1.89 -3.96 -13.53
N HIS A 20 1.55 -3.35 -12.39
CA HIS A 20 0.68 -3.99 -11.42
C HIS A 20 -0.71 -4.22 -12.00
N VAL A 21 -1.25 -5.41 -11.78
CA VAL A 21 -2.66 -5.69 -12.09
C VAL A 21 -3.56 -4.90 -11.14
N ASP A 22 -4.67 -4.38 -11.65
CA ASP A 22 -5.78 -3.92 -10.82
C ASP A 22 -6.76 -5.08 -10.51
N ALA A 23 -7.79 -4.79 -9.72
CA ALA A 23 -8.76 -5.81 -9.32
C ALA A 23 -9.49 -6.44 -10.52
N ALA A 24 -9.86 -5.65 -11.54
CA ALA A 24 -10.56 -6.12 -12.71
C ALA A 24 -9.66 -7.02 -13.59
N ARG A 25 -8.44 -6.56 -13.88
CA ARG A 25 -7.45 -7.34 -14.63
C ARG A 25 -7.09 -8.65 -13.93
N LEU A 26 -6.97 -8.64 -12.59
CA LEU A 26 -6.72 -9.86 -11.84
C LEU A 26 -7.85 -10.86 -12.04
N ARG A 27 -9.11 -10.43 -11.92
CA ARG A 27 -10.28 -11.30 -12.12
C ARG A 27 -10.32 -11.86 -13.55
N GLU A 28 -10.11 -11.02 -14.56
CA GLU A 28 -10.16 -11.40 -15.97
C GLU A 28 -9.05 -12.38 -16.36
N ASN A 29 -7.88 -12.28 -15.73
CA ASN A 29 -6.71 -13.08 -16.07
C ASN A 29 -6.36 -14.12 -14.99
N LEU A 30 -7.28 -14.42 -14.06
CA LEU A 30 -6.99 -15.28 -12.92
C LEU A 30 -6.49 -16.67 -13.35
N ALA A 31 -7.14 -17.29 -14.31
CA ALA A 31 -6.76 -18.61 -14.83
C ALA A 31 -5.36 -18.62 -15.49
N GLU A 32 -5.03 -17.56 -16.24
CA GLU A 32 -3.68 -17.38 -16.81
C GLU A 32 -2.64 -17.20 -15.69
N MET A 33 -2.95 -16.39 -14.68
CA MET A 33 -2.06 -16.17 -13.53
C MET A 33 -1.83 -17.47 -12.73
N GLU A 34 -2.85 -18.30 -12.56
CA GLU A 34 -2.75 -19.60 -11.90
C GLU A 34 -1.84 -20.59 -12.64
N SER A 35 -1.69 -20.46 -13.97
CA SER A 35 -0.79 -21.28 -14.77
C SER A 35 0.70 -20.93 -14.54
N ARG A 36 0.99 -19.76 -13.95
CA ARG A 36 2.35 -19.27 -13.70
C ARG A 36 2.87 -19.77 -12.34
N PRO A 37 4.19 -19.80 -12.12
CA PRO A 37 4.79 -20.36 -10.90
C PRO A 37 4.73 -19.39 -9.70
N PHE A 38 3.66 -18.60 -9.57
CA PHE A 38 3.49 -17.65 -8.47
C PHE A 38 2.53 -18.18 -7.41
N ASP A 39 2.79 -17.82 -6.15
CA ASP A 39 1.94 -18.09 -5.00
C ASP A 39 0.99 -16.91 -4.73
N GLY A 40 1.25 -15.77 -5.29
CA GLY A 40 0.46 -14.56 -5.12
C GLY A 40 0.89 -13.42 -6.04
N VAL A 41 0.16 -12.32 -5.95
CA VAL A 41 0.35 -11.13 -6.77
C VAL A 41 0.13 -9.87 -5.94
N VAL A 42 0.84 -8.79 -6.30
CA VAL A 42 0.60 -7.45 -5.77
C VAL A 42 -0.41 -6.74 -6.66
N VAL A 43 -1.49 -6.24 -6.06
CA VAL A 43 -2.63 -5.62 -6.76
C VAL A 43 -2.65 -4.12 -6.48
N ALA A 44 -2.63 -3.31 -7.53
CA ALA A 44 -2.86 -1.88 -7.45
C ALA A 44 -4.37 -1.60 -7.35
N VAL A 45 -4.82 -1.06 -6.24
CA VAL A 45 -6.25 -0.81 -6.01
C VAL A 45 -6.58 0.66 -6.20
N SER A 46 -7.61 0.90 -6.98
CA SER A 46 -8.17 2.24 -7.22
C SER A 46 -9.62 2.32 -6.78
N GLY A 47 -10.04 3.52 -6.44
CA GLY A 47 -11.41 3.88 -6.11
C GLY A 47 -11.90 5.06 -6.92
N ARG A 48 -13.16 5.47 -6.71
CA ARG A 48 -13.77 6.64 -7.32
C ARG A 48 -14.54 7.46 -6.28
N THR A 49 -14.35 8.78 -6.33
CA THR A 49 -15.17 9.69 -5.52
C THR A 49 -16.61 9.76 -6.09
N PRO A 50 -17.58 10.31 -5.35
CA PRO A 50 -18.94 10.52 -5.85
C PRO A 50 -19.00 11.33 -7.15
N GLU A 51 -18.04 12.25 -7.36
CA GLU A 51 -17.92 13.08 -8.58
C GLU A 51 -17.21 12.33 -9.72
N GLY A 52 -16.84 11.06 -9.52
CA GLY A 52 -16.19 10.23 -10.54
C GLY A 52 -14.68 10.40 -10.66
N LYS A 53 -14.02 11.17 -9.76
CA LYS A 53 -12.56 11.32 -9.74
C LYS A 53 -11.89 10.02 -9.28
N GLY A 54 -10.89 9.57 -10.01
CA GLY A 54 -10.09 8.40 -9.62
C GLY A 54 -9.21 8.68 -8.39
N VAL A 55 -9.13 7.70 -7.50
CA VAL A 55 -8.25 7.68 -6.32
C VAL A 55 -7.50 6.36 -6.31
N SER A 56 -6.21 6.38 -6.01
CA SER A 56 -5.38 5.17 -5.93
C SER A 56 -4.78 5.01 -4.54
N LEU A 57 -4.77 3.78 -4.01
CA LEU A 57 -4.07 3.48 -2.76
C LEU A 57 -2.55 3.75 -2.84
N GLY A 58 -1.97 3.74 -4.04
CA GLY A 58 -0.60 4.16 -4.26
C GLY A 58 -0.33 5.64 -3.95
N TRP A 59 -1.38 6.45 -3.74
CA TRP A 59 -1.28 7.89 -3.43
C TRP A 59 -1.64 8.20 -1.98
N ALA A 60 -1.40 7.26 -1.07
CA ALA A 60 -1.79 7.39 0.32
C ALA A 60 -1.06 8.50 1.09
N PHE A 61 0.15 8.90 0.67
CA PHE A 61 0.96 9.92 1.35
C PHE A 61 0.65 11.33 0.85
N GLN A 62 -0.62 11.74 0.96
CA GLN A 62 -1.12 13.06 0.59
C GLN A 62 -2.18 13.53 1.59
N LYS A 63 -2.48 14.83 1.55
CA LYS A 63 -3.61 15.41 2.28
C LYS A 63 -4.94 15.13 1.58
N GLY A 64 -5.99 15.18 2.34
CA GLY A 64 -7.37 15.06 1.91
C GLY A 64 -8.00 13.74 2.35
N ALA A 65 -9.16 13.84 2.98
CA ALA A 65 -9.87 12.69 3.51
C ALA A 65 -10.32 11.74 2.39
N TRP A 66 -10.20 10.44 2.64
CA TRP A 66 -10.73 9.38 1.79
C TRP A 66 -11.88 8.67 2.48
N GLU A 67 -12.76 8.07 1.68
CA GLU A 67 -13.86 7.26 2.18
C GLU A 67 -13.74 5.81 1.70
N ARG A 68 -14.05 4.85 2.58
CA ARG A 68 -14.06 3.42 2.22
C ARG A 68 -15.00 3.11 1.06
N ALA A 69 -16.11 3.85 0.99
CA ALA A 69 -17.10 3.70 -0.08
C ALA A 69 -16.51 3.87 -1.47
N TRP A 70 -15.47 4.71 -1.63
CA TRP A 70 -14.81 4.93 -2.92
C TRP A 70 -14.11 3.69 -3.47
N PHE A 71 -13.73 2.76 -2.60
CA PHE A 71 -13.00 1.53 -2.95
C PHE A 71 -13.90 0.28 -2.94
N GLN A 72 -15.20 0.42 -2.69
CA GLN A 72 -16.10 -0.71 -2.52
C GLN A 72 -16.18 -1.58 -3.77
N GLU A 73 -16.22 -0.98 -4.97
CA GLU A 73 -16.24 -1.71 -6.24
C GLU A 73 -15.01 -2.63 -6.38
N SER A 74 -13.81 -2.09 -6.11
CA SER A 74 -12.58 -2.89 -6.16
C SER A 74 -12.60 -4.02 -5.13
N VAL A 75 -13.10 -3.78 -3.92
CA VAL A 75 -13.26 -4.81 -2.89
C VAL A 75 -14.19 -5.92 -3.36
N ASP A 76 -15.31 -5.59 -3.99
CA ASP A 76 -16.29 -6.58 -4.44
C ASP A 76 -15.76 -7.41 -5.61
N ILE A 77 -14.94 -6.81 -6.48
CA ILE A 77 -14.21 -7.53 -7.53
C ILE A 77 -13.17 -8.49 -6.92
N LEU A 78 -12.37 -8.01 -5.96
CA LEU A 78 -11.35 -8.84 -5.30
C LEU A 78 -11.96 -10.04 -4.58
N LYS A 79 -13.13 -9.90 -3.95
CA LYS A 79 -13.86 -11.03 -3.35
C LYS A 79 -14.19 -12.14 -4.33
N GLN A 80 -14.32 -11.83 -5.63
CA GLN A 80 -14.60 -12.79 -6.69
C GLN A 80 -13.34 -13.51 -7.18
N CYS A 81 -12.14 -12.96 -6.92
CA CYS A 81 -10.86 -13.54 -7.31
C CYS A 81 -10.48 -14.71 -6.37
N ARG A 82 -11.20 -15.83 -6.48
CA ARG A 82 -10.93 -17.05 -5.69
C ARG A 82 -9.94 -17.93 -6.41
N SER A 83 -8.82 -18.23 -5.75
CA SER A 83 -7.76 -19.08 -6.26
C SER A 83 -7.25 -20.03 -5.19
N ASN A 84 -6.99 -21.27 -5.60
CA ASN A 84 -6.31 -22.25 -4.75
C ASN A 84 -4.78 -22.15 -4.84
N ARG A 85 -4.27 -21.44 -5.84
CA ARG A 85 -2.83 -21.27 -6.07
C ARG A 85 -2.34 -19.88 -5.64
N LEU A 86 -2.99 -18.82 -6.10
CA LEU A 86 -2.65 -17.44 -5.74
C LEU A 86 -3.25 -17.08 -4.35
N THR A 87 -2.68 -17.67 -3.31
CA THR A 87 -3.20 -17.53 -1.92
C THR A 87 -2.54 -16.39 -1.15
N ASP A 88 -1.43 -15.87 -1.64
CA ASP A 88 -0.61 -14.87 -0.94
C ASP A 88 -0.60 -13.53 -1.70
N ASN A 89 -1.80 -12.99 -1.94
CA ASN A 89 -1.99 -11.72 -2.65
C ASN A 89 -1.91 -10.53 -1.69
N PHE A 90 -1.36 -9.41 -2.16
CA PHE A 90 -1.17 -8.18 -1.39
C PHE A 90 -1.75 -6.97 -2.11
N VAL A 91 -2.21 -5.99 -1.34
CA VAL A 91 -2.57 -4.67 -1.87
C VAL A 91 -1.33 -3.79 -1.88
N LEU A 92 -1.09 -3.09 -2.98
CA LEU A 92 -0.01 -2.12 -3.09
C LEU A 92 -0.37 -0.83 -2.35
N LEU A 93 0.53 -0.35 -1.52
CA LEU A 93 0.51 0.97 -0.90
C LEU A 93 1.86 1.66 -1.14
N ASN A 94 1.87 2.83 -1.79
CA ASN A 94 3.08 3.60 -2.02
C ASN A 94 3.13 4.86 -1.16
N ALA A 95 4.34 5.39 -0.98
CA ALA A 95 4.57 6.67 -0.31
C ALA A 95 4.39 7.87 -1.27
N ASN A 96 3.41 7.83 -2.17
CA ASN A 96 3.14 8.90 -3.13
C ASN A 96 1.98 9.80 -2.68
N PRO A 97 2.04 11.09 -3.01
CA PRO A 97 3.17 11.81 -3.59
C PRO A 97 4.32 12.08 -2.60
N GLY A 98 4.17 11.79 -1.30
CA GLY A 98 5.18 12.03 -0.28
C GLY A 98 5.45 13.51 -0.01
N ASN A 99 4.42 14.37 -0.15
CA ASN A 99 4.51 15.82 -0.03
C ASN A 99 3.96 16.38 1.28
N VAL A 100 3.69 15.53 2.24
CA VAL A 100 3.24 15.91 3.58
C VAL A 100 4.46 16.03 4.50
N ASP A 101 4.68 17.20 5.12
CA ASP A 101 5.78 17.39 6.06
C ASP A 101 5.58 16.52 7.31
N TRP A 102 6.69 16.06 7.90
CA TRP A 102 6.65 15.17 9.06
C TRP A 102 6.04 15.82 10.31
N PHE A 103 6.05 17.16 10.40
CA PHE A 103 5.44 17.94 11.49
C PHE A 103 4.02 18.41 11.20
N ASP A 104 3.46 18.07 10.04
CA ASP A 104 2.08 18.37 9.68
C ASP A 104 1.12 17.31 10.27
N ASP A 105 0.63 17.57 11.47
CA ASP A 105 -0.24 16.62 12.19
C ASP A 105 -1.54 16.31 11.44
N ASP A 106 -2.17 17.30 10.81
CA ASP A 106 -3.41 17.12 10.06
C ASP A 106 -3.17 16.28 8.81
N GLY A 107 -2.11 16.56 8.06
CA GLY A 107 -1.72 15.75 6.90
C GLY A 107 -1.37 14.31 7.27
N TRP A 108 -0.74 14.09 8.43
CA TRP A 108 -0.46 12.74 8.92
C TRP A 108 -1.70 12.02 9.43
N ALA A 109 -2.70 12.73 9.96
CA ALA A 109 -4.00 12.12 10.27
C ALA A 109 -4.65 11.54 9.02
N ASP A 110 -4.64 12.28 7.89
CA ASP A 110 -5.11 11.78 6.61
C ASP A 110 -4.34 10.53 6.14
N ILE A 111 -2.98 10.57 6.18
CA ILE A 111 -2.15 9.42 5.79
C ILE A 111 -2.49 8.17 6.62
N ILE A 112 -2.66 8.33 7.93
CA ILE A 112 -3.01 7.23 8.83
C ILE A 112 -4.38 6.65 8.46
N ASP A 113 -5.36 7.50 8.13
CA ASP A 113 -6.68 7.04 7.71
C ASP A 113 -6.64 6.36 6.33
N HIS A 114 -5.81 6.84 5.41
CA HIS A 114 -5.56 6.15 4.13
C HIS A 114 -4.96 4.75 4.35
N CYS A 115 -4.00 4.61 5.27
CA CYS A 115 -3.44 3.31 5.64
C CYS A 115 -4.50 2.38 6.25
N ARG A 116 -5.40 2.90 7.08
CA ARG A 116 -6.55 2.16 7.64
C ARG A 116 -7.52 1.71 6.55
N ILE A 117 -7.76 2.56 5.54
CA ILE A 117 -8.56 2.19 4.36
C ILE A 117 -7.87 1.08 3.57
N ALA A 118 -6.57 1.17 3.33
CA ALA A 118 -5.81 0.13 2.64
C ALA A 118 -5.88 -1.22 3.40
N ALA A 119 -5.74 -1.21 4.72
CA ALA A 119 -5.89 -2.40 5.55
C ALA A 119 -7.32 -2.97 5.49
N TRP A 120 -8.34 -2.11 5.47
CA TRP A 120 -9.72 -2.52 5.28
C TRP A 120 -9.95 -3.15 3.91
N VAL A 121 -9.43 -2.55 2.82
CA VAL A 121 -9.49 -3.10 1.46
C VAL A 121 -8.84 -4.48 1.42
N ALA A 122 -7.63 -4.61 1.95
CA ALA A 122 -6.92 -5.89 2.00
C ALA A 122 -7.75 -6.96 2.74
N LYS A 123 -8.27 -6.63 3.92
CA LYS A 123 -9.08 -7.54 4.74
C LYS A 123 -10.38 -7.93 4.04
N GLN A 124 -11.13 -6.97 3.51
CA GLN A 124 -12.42 -7.23 2.86
C GLN A 124 -12.26 -7.92 1.51
N GLY A 125 -11.20 -7.60 0.76
CA GLY A 125 -10.87 -8.22 -0.52
C GLY A 125 -10.26 -9.64 -0.39
N GLY A 126 -10.00 -10.11 0.84
CA GLY A 126 -9.41 -11.44 1.08
C GLY A 126 -7.91 -11.52 0.75
N MET A 127 -7.21 -10.38 0.78
CA MET A 127 -5.76 -10.31 0.59
C MET A 127 -5.01 -10.69 1.88
N LYS A 128 -3.78 -11.17 1.76
CA LYS A 128 -2.90 -11.49 2.89
C LYS A 128 -2.47 -10.26 3.69
N GLY A 129 -2.38 -9.11 3.04
CA GLY A 129 -1.92 -7.89 3.65
C GLY A 129 -1.63 -6.78 2.64
N ILE A 130 -0.73 -5.92 3.03
CA ILE A 130 -0.28 -4.77 2.23
C ILE A 130 1.20 -5.00 1.88
N LEU A 131 1.57 -4.77 0.62
CA LEU A 131 2.96 -4.51 0.23
C LEU A 131 3.16 -3.00 0.26
N PHE A 132 3.99 -2.53 1.18
CA PHE A 132 4.33 -1.11 1.28
C PHE A 132 5.60 -0.85 0.47
N ASP A 133 5.48 0.05 -0.52
CA ASP A 133 6.58 0.55 -1.32
C ASP A 133 6.89 1.98 -0.88
N PRO A 134 8.03 2.21 -0.18
CA PRO A 134 8.37 3.53 0.34
C PRO A 134 8.91 4.51 -0.70
N GLU A 135 8.96 4.15 -1.98
CA GLU A 135 9.46 5.02 -3.04
C GLU A 135 8.45 6.08 -3.45
N PRO A 136 8.68 7.40 -3.19
CA PRO A 136 7.84 8.47 -3.67
C PRO A 136 8.26 8.84 -5.10
N TYR A 137 7.45 8.49 -6.10
CA TYR A 137 7.72 8.81 -7.51
C TYR A 137 7.24 10.20 -7.93
N ALA A 138 6.27 10.77 -7.21
CA ALA A 138 5.79 12.11 -7.49
C ALA A 138 6.72 13.19 -6.87
N GLN A 139 6.77 14.34 -7.50
CA GLN A 139 7.50 15.48 -6.95
C GLN A 139 6.72 16.06 -5.76
N PRO A 140 7.43 16.56 -4.72
CA PRO A 140 8.87 16.86 -4.70
C PRO A 140 9.79 15.70 -4.28
N HIS A 141 9.37 14.46 -4.13
CA HIS A 141 10.17 13.32 -3.64
C HIS A 141 10.88 13.59 -2.28
N ALA A 142 10.24 14.43 -1.45
CA ALA A 142 10.89 15.00 -0.27
C ALA A 142 10.72 14.15 0.99
N ALA A 143 9.79 13.19 1.00
CA ALA A 143 9.38 12.49 2.22
C ALA A 143 10.55 11.89 3.02
N PHE A 144 11.56 11.34 2.35
CA PHE A 144 12.71 10.67 2.98
C PHE A 144 14.04 11.41 2.82
N GLN A 145 14.00 12.69 2.43
CA GLN A 145 15.19 13.52 2.22
C GLN A 145 15.18 14.73 3.14
N TYR A 146 15.98 14.70 4.22
CA TYR A 146 16.03 15.81 5.16
C TYR A 146 16.35 17.16 4.49
N ALA A 147 17.32 17.18 3.56
CA ALA A 147 17.73 18.42 2.88
C ALA A 147 16.61 19.07 2.06
N ALA A 148 15.59 18.32 1.67
CA ALA A 148 14.44 18.80 0.91
C ALA A 148 13.19 19.06 1.77
N GLN A 149 13.26 18.88 3.10
CA GLN A 149 12.11 19.11 3.96
C GLN A 149 11.77 20.61 4.06
N PRO A 150 10.49 20.99 3.98
CA PRO A 150 10.07 22.39 4.04
C PRO A 150 10.40 23.08 5.35
N GLU A 151 10.38 22.36 6.47
CA GLU A 151 10.58 22.89 7.82
C GLU A 151 12.01 22.67 8.35
N ARG A 152 12.98 22.26 7.47
CA ARG A 152 14.37 21.94 7.87
C ARG A 152 15.10 23.09 8.57
N ASP A 153 14.72 24.34 8.30
CA ASP A 153 15.32 25.52 8.91
C ASP A 153 14.79 25.76 10.34
N LYS A 154 13.67 25.11 10.70
CA LYS A 154 13.05 25.16 12.03
C LYS A 154 13.38 23.93 12.87
N HIS A 155 13.70 22.80 12.22
CA HIS A 155 13.90 21.51 12.87
C HIS A 155 15.20 20.85 12.44
N THR A 156 15.96 20.38 13.41
CA THR A 156 17.20 19.64 13.18
C THR A 156 16.93 18.25 12.57
N PHE A 157 17.97 17.61 12.02
CA PHE A 157 17.89 16.23 11.57
C PHE A 157 17.44 15.27 12.68
N ALA A 158 17.91 15.49 13.92
CA ALA A 158 17.55 14.65 15.08
C ALA A 158 16.05 14.73 15.39
N GLU A 159 15.46 15.93 15.31
CA GLU A 159 14.02 16.13 15.48
C GLU A 159 13.22 15.47 14.36
N TYR A 160 13.61 15.64 13.09
CA TYR A 160 12.97 14.93 11.97
C TYR A 160 13.06 13.41 12.14
N HIS A 161 14.21 12.88 12.54
CA HIS A 161 14.38 11.45 12.80
C HIS A 161 13.45 10.96 13.93
N ALA A 162 13.32 11.72 15.02
CA ALA A 162 12.41 11.39 16.11
C ALA A 162 10.94 11.42 15.64
N GLN A 163 10.57 12.44 14.87
CA GLN A 163 9.22 12.59 14.33
C GLN A 163 8.87 11.47 13.34
N ALA A 164 9.78 11.11 12.43
CA ALA A 164 9.57 9.99 11.52
C ALA A 164 9.33 8.66 12.25
N ARG A 165 10.08 8.42 13.34
CA ARG A 165 9.85 7.26 14.21
C ARG A 165 8.49 7.30 14.92
N LEU A 166 8.03 8.50 15.32
CA LEU A 166 6.70 8.67 15.91
C LEU A 166 5.61 8.31 14.89
N ARG A 167 5.70 8.86 13.68
CA ARG A 167 4.73 8.58 12.60
C ARG A 167 4.68 7.09 12.23
N GLY A 168 5.82 6.43 12.17
CA GLY A 168 5.89 5.01 11.88
C GLY A 168 5.31 4.08 12.97
N ARG A 169 4.88 4.62 14.11
CA ARG A 169 4.19 3.88 15.19
C ARG A 169 2.68 4.09 15.21
N GLN A 170 2.18 5.08 14.53
CA GLN A 170 0.74 5.41 14.43
C GLN A 170 0.03 4.50 13.43
#